data_4a6c829889ae9bcc9fb1fbeef7160967
#
_entry.id   4a6c829889ae9bcc9fb1fbeef7160967
#
_cell.length_a   1.000
_cell.length_b   1.000
_cell.length_c   1.000
_cell.angle_alpha   90.00
_cell.angle_beta   90.00
_cell.angle_gamma   90.00
#
_symmetry.space_group_name_H-M   'P 1'
#
loop_
_entity.id
_entity.type
_entity.pdbx_description
1 polymer ?
#
loop_
_entity_poly.entity_id
_entity_poly.type
_entity_poly.pdbx_seq_one_letter_code
_entity_poly.pdbx_strand_id
1 'polypeptide(L)'
;MTQYKLSTRSLQNLSGVHPDLVAVVQAAIKITKQDFIVIEGIRNINRQRELVKTGKSKTMNSRHLTGHAVDICPSPVDWNDKDKFEAIATAMKKAAKDLKIPLDWGGDWTTFVDMPHFQLPHKEYPA
;
A
#
# COMPACT_ATOMS: atom_id res chain seq x y z
N MET A 1 8.04 -16.89 18.34
CA MET A 1 7.99 -15.83 17.32
C MET A 1 6.55 -15.42 17.08
N THR A 2 6.30 -14.14 17.17
CA THR A 2 4.95 -13.61 16.95
C THR A 2 4.78 -13.26 15.48
N GLN A 3 3.80 -13.87 14.83
CA GLN A 3 3.39 -13.43 13.50
C GLN A 3 2.18 -12.52 13.64
N TYR A 4 2.17 -11.46 12.87
CA TYR A 4 1.02 -10.58 12.77
C TYR A 4 0.01 -11.12 11.78
N LYS A 5 -1.21 -10.67 11.88
CA LYS A 5 -2.30 -11.07 10.99
C LYS A 5 -3.05 -9.83 10.49
N LEU A 6 -3.55 -9.89 9.27
CA LEU A 6 -4.38 -8.83 8.74
C LEU A 6 -5.69 -8.75 9.55
N SER A 7 -6.07 -7.54 9.95
CA SER A 7 -7.34 -7.31 10.63
C SER A 7 -8.51 -7.48 9.66
N THR A 8 -9.71 -7.62 10.21
CA THR A 8 -10.94 -7.66 9.40
C THR A 8 -11.04 -6.42 8.51
N ARG A 9 -10.72 -5.24 9.05
CA ARG A 9 -10.72 -3.99 8.29
C ARG A 9 -9.72 -4.03 7.14
N SER A 10 -8.50 -4.55 7.40
CA SER A 10 -7.49 -4.69 6.35
C SER A 10 -7.97 -5.60 5.23
N LEU A 11 -8.57 -6.74 5.58
CA LEU A 11 -9.10 -7.67 4.59
C LEU A 11 -10.23 -7.04 3.76
N GLN A 12 -11.11 -6.27 4.40
CA GLN A 12 -12.17 -5.54 3.70
C GLN A 12 -11.59 -4.51 2.73
N ASN A 13 -10.54 -3.79 3.15
CA ASN A 13 -9.90 -2.79 2.31
C ASN A 13 -9.13 -3.39 1.13
N LEU A 14 -8.77 -4.67 1.20
CA LEU A 14 -8.15 -5.39 0.08
C LEU A 14 -9.16 -5.89 -0.94
N SER A 15 -10.46 -5.83 -0.63
CA SER A 15 -11.50 -6.24 -1.57
C SER A 15 -11.46 -5.37 -2.82
N GLY A 16 -11.39 -5.98 -4.00
CA GLY A 16 -11.30 -5.27 -5.27
C GLY A 16 -9.88 -4.88 -5.68
N VAL A 17 -8.89 -5.05 -4.81
CA VAL A 17 -7.48 -4.82 -5.13
C VAL A 17 -6.98 -5.96 -6.02
N HIS A 18 -6.06 -5.65 -6.95
CA HIS A 18 -5.49 -6.65 -7.86
C HIS A 18 -4.93 -7.84 -7.07
N PRO A 19 -5.20 -9.09 -7.52
CA PRO A 19 -4.77 -10.29 -6.78
C PRO A 19 -3.27 -10.35 -6.50
N ASP A 20 -2.43 -9.87 -7.40
CA ASP A 20 -0.97 -9.88 -7.20
C ASP A 20 -0.58 -8.97 -6.03
N LEU A 21 -1.21 -7.80 -5.93
CA LEU A 21 -0.93 -6.89 -4.82
C LEU A 21 -1.46 -7.46 -3.49
N VAL A 22 -2.64 -8.07 -3.51
CA VAL A 22 -3.18 -8.76 -2.33
C VAL A 22 -2.22 -9.85 -1.86
N ALA A 23 -1.67 -10.64 -2.79
CA ALA A 23 -0.70 -11.70 -2.46
C ALA A 23 0.54 -11.13 -1.78
N VAL A 24 1.05 -9.98 -2.25
CA VAL A 24 2.21 -9.32 -1.63
C VAL A 24 1.88 -8.91 -0.19
N VAL A 25 0.72 -8.27 0.03
CA VAL A 25 0.30 -7.84 1.38
C VAL A 25 0.16 -9.04 2.32
N GLN A 26 -0.47 -10.11 1.85
CA GLN A 26 -0.65 -11.32 2.66
C GLN A 26 0.67 -11.98 3.02
N ALA A 27 1.63 -11.99 2.10
CA ALA A 27 2.96 -12.52 2.38
C ALA A 27 3.74 -11.61 3.33
N ALA A 28 3.64 -10.30 3.14
CA ALA A 28 4.34 -9.31 3.94
C ALA A 28 3.93 -9.35 5.42
N ILE A 29 2.64 -9.50 5.71
CA ILE A 29 2.17 -9.51 7.11
C ILE A 29 2.73 -10.69 7.89
N LYS A 30 3.08 -11.78 7.21
CA LYS A 30 3.65 -12.96 7.85
C LYS A 30 5.13 -12.79 8.23
N ILE A 31 5.86 -11.91 7.54
CA ILE A 31 7.29 -11.74 7.72
C ILE A 31 7.67 -10.39 8.32
N THR A 32 6.75 -9.44 8.39
CA THR A 32 7.04 -8.09 8.87
C THR A 32 7.44 -8.08 10.34
N LYS A 33 8.38 -7.20 10.68
CA LYS A 33 8.77 -6.94 12.08
C LYS A 33 7.91 -5.85 12.72
N GLN A 34 7.17 -5.10 11.92
CA GLN A 34 6.28 -4.04 12.36
C GLN A 34 4.86 -4.38 11.91
N ASP A 35 3.95 -4.50 12.86
CA ASP A 35 2.54 -4.73 12.53
C ASP A 35 1.98 -3.57 11.72
N PHE A 36 1.06 -3.86 10.82
CA PHE A 36 0.47 -2.83 9.98
C PHE A 36 -1.00 -3.12 9.68
N ILE A 37 -1.69 -2.08 9.24
CA ILE A 37 -3.06 -2.16 8.75
C ILE A 37 -3.14 -1.58 7.34
N VAL A 38 -4.02 -2.15 6.52
CA VAL A 38 -4.36 -1.60 5.20
C VAL A 38 -5.49 -0.61 5.42
N ILE A 39 -5.21 0.66 5.18
CA ILE A 39 -6.19 1.73 5.44
C ILE A 39 -6.98 2.12 4.21
N GLU A 40 -6.47 1.83 3.02
CA GLU A 40 -7.18 2.10 1.77
C GLU A 40 -6.70 1.14 0.68
N GLY A 41 -7.64 0.63 -0.10
CA GLY A 41 -7.38 -0.17 -1.29
C GLY A 41 -7.96 0.53 -2.50
N ILE A 42 -9.04 -0.04 -3.09
CA ILE A 42 -9.69 0.59 -4.22
C ILE A 42 -10.36 1.91 -3.81
N ARG A 43 -10.31 2.90 -4.69
CA ARG A 43 -10.84 4.24 -4.43
C ARG A 43 -11.79 4.63 -5.55
N ASN A 44 -12.97 5.22 -5.21
CA ASN A 44 -13.88 5.69 -6.23
C ASN A 44 -13.45 7.07 -6.77
N ILE A 45 -13.99 7.43 -7.94
CA ILE A 45 -13.61 8.67 -8.63
C ILE A 45 -13.99 9.92 -7.83
N ASN A 46 -15.11 9.89 -7.11
CA ASN A 46 -15.53 11.04 -6.31
C ASN A 46 -14.57 11.30 -5.16
N ARG A 47 -14.09 10.25 -4.50
CA ARG A 47 -13.09 10.37 -3.45
C ARG A 47 -11.78 10.92 -4.00
N GLN A 48 -11.36 10.48 -5.19
CA GLN A 48 -10.15 10.98 -5.83
C GLN A 48 -10.26 12.47 -6.18
N ARG A 49 -11.41 12.89 -6.71
CA ARG A 49 -11.66 14.31 -6.99
C ARG A 49 -11.54 15.17 -5.74
N GLU A 50 -12.10 14.71 -4.64
CA GLU A 50 -12.02 15.40 -3.36
C GLU A 50 -10.59 15.52 -2.87
N LEU A 51 -9.80 14.45 -2.97
CA LEU A 51 -8.39 14.47 -2.56
C LEU A 51 -7.57 15.45 -3.41
N VAL A 52 -7.82 15.52 -4.72
CA VAL A 52 -7.16 16.49 -5.60
C VAL A 52 -7.56 17.91 -5.21
N LYS A 53 -8.86 18.14 -5.00
CA LYS A 53 -9.40 19.46 -4.63
C LYS A 53 -8.79 19.98 -3.31
N THR A 54 -8.57 19.10 -2.34
CA THR A 54 -8.03 19.48 -1.03
C THR A 54 -6.51 19.43 -0.97
N GLY A 55 -5.84 19.12 -2.08
CA GLY A 55 -4.38 19.09 -2.16
C GLY A 55 -3.72 17.83 -1.61
N LYS A 56 -4.49 16.84 -1.18
CA LYS A 56 -3.97 15.58 -0.63
C LYS A 56 -3.52 14.60 -1.73
N SER A 57 -3.95 14.83 -2.96
CA SER A 57 -3.48 14.10 -4.12
C SER A 57 -3.24 15.08 -5.26
N LYS A 58 -2.28 14.76 -6.13
CA LYS A 58 -1.89 15.62 -7.25
C LYS A 58 -2.37 15.08 -8.61
N THR A 59 -3.10 13.96 -8.62
CA THR A 59 -3.48 13.35 -9.89
C THR A 59 -4.90 12.80 -9.84
N MET A 60 -5.59 12.88 -10.98
CA MET A 60 -6.85 12.15 -11.20
C MET A 60 -6.61 10.73 -11.71
N ASN A 61 -5.36 10.35 -11.98
CA ASN A 61 -4.98 9.04 -12.50
C ASN A 61 -4.37 8.16 -11.41
N SER A 62 -4.89 8.24 -10.18
CA SER A 62 -4.41 7.42 -9.07
C SER A 62 -4.57 5.93 -9.36
N ARG A 63 -3.54 5.14 -9.01
CA ARG A 63 -3.60 3.68 -9.13
C ARG A 63 -4.62 3.05 -8.18
N HIS A 64 -5.05 3.77 -7.14
CA HIS A 64 -6.16 3.32 -6.28
C HIS A 64 -7.48 3.18 -7.04
N LEU A 65 -7.69 3.97 -8.10
CA LEU A 65 -8.92 3.91 -8.89
C LEU A 65 -9.10 2.58 -9.59
N THR A 66 -8.01 1.93 -9.95
CA THR A 66 -8.02 0.67 -10.69
C THR A 66 -7.71 -0.55 -9.84
N GLY A 67 -7.52 -0.35 -8.52
CA GLY A 67 -7.17 -1.44 -7.62
C GLY A 67 -5.71 -1.87 -7.68
N HIS A 68 -4.83 -1.03 -8.23
CA HIS A 68 -3.40 -1.33 -8.35
C HIS A 68 -2.56 -0.67 -7.26
N ALA A 69 -3.19 -0.12 -6.23
CA ALA A 69 -2.49 0.53 -5.12
C ALA A 69 -3.19 0.26 -3.79
N VAL A 70 -2.39 0.27 -2.72
CA VAL A 70 -2.88 0.21 -1.34
C VAL A 70 -2.12 1.23 -0.51
N ASP A 71 -2.78 1.74 0.54
CA ASP A 71 -2.14 2.52 1.58
C ASP A 71 -2.10 1.71 2.86
N ILE A 72 -0.92 1.67 3.47
CA ILE A 72 -0.63 0.86 4.66
C ILE A 72 0.02 1.74 5.71
N CYS A 73 -0.40 1.63 6.95
CA CYS A 73 0.25 2.34 8.05
C CYS A 73 0.58 1.41 9.21
N PRO A 74 1.53 1.83 10.09
CA PRO A 74 1.87 1.04 11.26
C PRO A 74 0.69 0.86 12.21
N SER A 75 0.66 -0.27 12.90
CA SER A 75 -0.31 -0.51 13.96
C SER A 75 0.46 -0.69 15.29
N PRO A 76 0.19 0.10 16.33
CA PRO A 76 -0.78 1.22 16.37
C PRO A 76 -0.41 2.35 15.41
N VAL A 77 -1.42 3.08 14.95
CA VAL A 77 -1.23 4.14 13.94
C VAL A 77 -0.25 5.19 14.46
N ASP A 78 0.79 5.47 13.67
CA ASP A 78 1.81 6.47 13.97
C ASP A 78 2.34 7.05 12.65
N TRP A 79 1.87 8.24 12.31
CA TRP A 79 2.21 8.90 11.05
C TRP A 79 3.58 9.57 11.07
N ASN A 80 4.23 9.66 12.24
CA ASN A 80 5.46 10.42 12.41
C ASN A 80 6.71 9.54 12.50
N ASP A 81 6.57 8.24 12.62
CA ASP A 81 7.70 7.32 12.78
C ASP A 81 8.10 6.71 11.44
N LYS A 82 9.08 7.33 10.80
CA LYS A 82 9.57 6.87 9.50
C LYS A 82 10.16 5.46 9.56
N ASP A 83 10.79 5.09 10.68
CA ASP A 83 11.41 3.77 10.83
C ASP A 83 10.36 2.66 10.74
N LYS A 84 9.17 2.91 11.28
CA LYS A 84 8.07 1.94 11.19
C LYS A 84 7.60 1.77 9.75
N PHE A 85 7.47 2.87 8.99
CA PHE A 85 7.13 2.79 7.56
C PHE A 85 8.21 2.06 6.76
N GLU A 86 9.47 2.30 7.07
CA GLU A 86 10.58 1.61 6.40
C GLU A 86 10.59 0.11 6.71
N ALA A 87 10.27 -0.28 7.95
CA ALA A 87 10.16 -1.69 8.32
C ALA A 87 9.06 -2.39 7.53
N ILE A 88 7.91 -1.72 7.38
CA ILE A 88 6.80 -2.24 6.56
C ILE A 88 7.24 -2.36 5.09
N ALA A 89 7.90 -1.34 4.55
CA ALA A 89 8.38 -1.34 3.17
C ALA A 89 9.38 -2.47 2.93
N THR A 90 10.26 -2.74 3.89
CA THR A 90 11.20 -3.85 3.81
C THR A 90 10.47 -5.19 3.67
N ALA A 91 9.43 -5.40 4.47
CA ALA A 91 8.61 -6.62 4.38
C ALA A 91 7.86 -6.71 3.05
N MET A 92 7.26 -5.61 2.61
CA MET A 92 6.53 -5.57 1.34
C MET A 92 7.45 -5.84 0.15
N LYS A 93 8.62 -5.22 0.13
CA LYS A 93 9.59 -5.41 -0.96
C LYS A 93 10.13 -6.84 -0.97
N LYS A 94 10.40 -7.43 0.20
CA LYS A 94 10.86 -8.81 0.28
C LYS A 94 9.79 -9.78 -0.21
N ALA A 95 8.55 -9.59 0.24
CA ALA A 95 7.44 -10.42 -0.18
C ALA A 95 7.23 -10.35 -1.70
N ALA A 96 7.28 -9.14 -2.26
CA ALA A 96 7.14 -8.93 -3.69
C ALA A 96 8.27 -9.63 -4.47
N LYS A 97 9.49 -9.52 -3.99
CA LYS A 97 10.64 -10.18 -4.60
C LYS A 97 10.49 -11.70 -4.59
N ASP A 98 10.08 -12.26 -3.46
CA ASP A 98 9.90 -13.70 -3.31
C ASP A 98 8.79 -14.22 -4.21
N LEU A 99 7.75 -13.43 -4.44
CA LEU A 99 6.63 -13.77 -5.33
C LEU A 99 6.90 -13.41 -6.80
N LYS A 100 8.03 -12.73 -7.08
CA LYS A 100 8.39 -12.24 -8.42
C LYS A 100 7.36 -11.25 -8.96
N ILE A 101 6.84 -10.40 -8.09
CA ILE A 101 5.87 -9.36 -8.43
C ILE A 101 6.57 -8.00 -8.31
N PRO A 102 6.61 -7.18 -9.39
CA PRO A 102 7.18 -5.83 -9.28
C PRO A 102 6.31 -4.96 -8.37
N LEU A 103 6.97 -4.12 -7.56
CA LEU A 103 6.29 -3.28 -6.59
C LEU A 103 7.02 -1.95 -6.46
N ASP A 104 6.25 -0.84 -6.50
CA ASP A 104 6.76 0.50 -6.22
C ASP A 104 6.27 0.95 -4.83
N TRP A 105 7.16 1.59 -4.08
CA TRP A 105 6.84 2.19 -2.79
C TRP A 105 6.93 3.72 -2.91
N GLY A 106 5.87 4.41 -2.46
CA GLY A 106 5.82 5.87 -2.50
C GLY A 106 6.88 6.56 -1.63
N GLY A 107 7.44 5.85 -0.64
CA GLY A 107 8.55 6.36 0.16
C GLY A 107 9.86 6.51 -0.62
N ASP A 108 10.01 5.83 -1.74
CA ASP A 108 11.18 5.93 -2.61
C ASP A 108 11.08 7.08 -3.63
N TRP A 109 9.92 7.74 -3.72
CA TRP A 109 9.73 8.81 -4.70
C TRP A 109 10.51 10.06 -4.32
N THR A 110 11.07 10.73 -5.33
CA THR A 110 11.84 11.97 -5.13
C THR A 110 10.94 13.19 -5.07
N THR A 111 9.76 13.11 -5.69
CA THR A 111 8.73 14.15 -5.61
C THR A 111 7.47 13.54 -5.05
N PHE A 112 6.74 14.30 -4.24
CA PHE A 112 5.51 13.87 -3.57
C PHE A 112 5.70 12.51 -2.87
N VAL A 113 6.69 12.44 -1.97
CA VAL A 113 6.96 11.23 -1.17
C VAL A 113 5.71 10.82 -0.40
N ASP A 114 5.34 9.54 -0.49
CA ASP A 114 4.11 9.01 0.10
C ASP A 114 4.40 7.65 0.74
N MET A 115 4.83 7.66 1.99
CA MET A 115 5.31 6.47 2.69
C MET A 115 4.27 5.36 2.90
N PRO A 116 2.97 5.63 3.11
CA PRO A 116 1.99 4.55 3.20
C PRO A 116 1.66 3.89 1.86
N HIS A 117 2.01 4.50 0.74
CA HIS A 117 1.57 4.10 -0.59
C HIS A 117 2.44 3.01 -1.21
N PHE A 118 1.81 1.92 -1.65
CA PHE A 118 2.42 0.85 -2.45
C PHE A 118 1.56 0.62 -3.68
N GLN A 119 2.21 0.40 -4.82
CA GLN A 119 1.48 0.16 -6.06
C GLN A 119 2.19 -0.83 -6.97
N LEU A 120 1.41 -1.49 -7.82
CA LEU A 120 1.95 -2.25 -8.95
C LEU A 120 2.33 -1.25 -10.05
N PRO A 121 3.55 -1.37 -10.64
CA PRO A 121 3.99 -0.42 -11.67
C PRO A 121 3.11 -0.45 -12.90
N HIS A 122 2.83 0.72 -13.46
CA HIS A 122 2.00 0.84 -14.66
C HIS A 122 2.58 0.08 -15.87
N LYS A 123 3.90 0.03 -15.95
CA LYS A 123 4.60 -0.65 -17.07
C LYS A 123 4.22 -2.12 -17.17
N GLU A 124 4.19 -2.82 -16.03
CA GLU A 124 3.87 -4.24 -15.97
C GLU A 124 2.37 -4.50 -15.77
N TYR A 125 1.65 -3.52 -15.23
CA TYR A 125 0.22 -3.62 -14.93
C TYR A 125 -0.53 -2.41 -15.48
N PRO A 126 -0.65 -2.30 -16.81
CA PRO A 126 -1.39 -1.19 -17.40
C PRO A 126 -2.87 -1.24 -16.99
N ALA A 127 -3.48 -0.06 -16.80
CA ALA A 127 -4.87 0.08 -16.42
C ALA A 127 -5.69 0.71 -17.52
#